data_cb39a700086339cb65f7cd399a2e473c
#
_entry.id   cb39a700086339cb65f7cd399a2e473c
#
_cell.length_a   1.000
_cell.length_b   1.000
_cell.length_c   1.000
_cell.angle_alpha   90.00
_cell.angle_beta   90.00
_cell.angle_gamma   90.00
#
_symmetry.space_group_name_H-M   'P 1'
#
loop_
_entity.id
_entity.type
_entity.pdbx_description
1 polymer ?
#
loop_
_entity_poly.entity_id
_entity_poly.type
_entity_poly.pdbx_seq_one_letter_code
_entity_poly.pdbx_strand_id
1 'polypeptide(L)'
;FNINKNDLNLLLGIGGSGPTKRIPSKIFIKFMEKIAEIKKCKFFLATGKNEDEQKILKEIINSKFGYLCTPLDNLSIKDALPIIQMCNAAVCNDTSFSHLSAALGVNTITLMADTPLIYGSYSSKMHPIIPDGETDVTHNTMGKDRINPDKIFEKLIEILN
;
A
#
# COMPACT_ATOMS: atom_id res chain seq x y z
N PHE A 1 5.28 12.18 -15.07
CA PHE A 1 5.42 10.80 -14.61
C PHE A 1 5.35 9.83 -15.78
N ASN A 2 6.45 9.12 -16.03
CA ASN A 2 6.48 8.11 -17.10
C ASN A 2 5.87 6.81 -16.57
N ILE A 3 4.57 6.62 -16.80
CA ILE A 3 3.88 5.36 -16.53
C ILE A 3 3.99 4.48 -17.78
N ASN A 4 4.76 3.42 -17.69
CA ASN A 4 4.84 2.43 -18.76
C ASN A 4 3.72 1.40 -18.57
N LYS A 5 2.78 1.34 -19.50
CA LYS A 5 1.64 0.41 -19.47
C LYS A 5 2.05 -1.07 -19.56
N ASN A 6 3.26 -1.36 -20.01
CA ASN A 6 3.78 -2.72 -20.09
C ASN A 6 4.39 -3.20 -18.75
N ASP A 7 4.66 -2.29 -17.84
CA ASP A 7 5.16 -2.60 -16.52
C ASP A 7 3.98 -2.77 -15.54
N LEU A 8 4.19 -3.55 -14.48
CA LEU A 8 3.25 -3.62 -13.37
C LEU A 8 3.37 -2.35 -12.52
N ASN A 9 2.37 -1.49 -12.58
CA ASN A 9 2.33 -0.24 -11.82
C ASN A 9 1.51 -0.44 -10.54
N LEU A 10 2.12 -0.24 -9.39
CA LEU A 10 1.50 -0.43 -8.09
C LEU A 10 1.53 0.86 -7.27
N LEU A 11 0.40 1.21 -6.68
CA LEU A 11 0.36 2.23 -5.64
C LEU A 11 0.69 1.60 -4.30
N LEU A 12 1.58 2.20 -3.53
CA LEU A 12 1.80 1.87 -2.13
C LEU A 12 1.39 3.05 -1.26
N GLY A 13 0.29 2.91 -0.53
CA GLY A 13 -0.18 3.88 0.45
C GLY A 13 0.49 3.62 1.80
N ILE A 14 1.65 4.21 2.01
CA ILE A 14 2.54 3.89 3.13
C ILE A 14 2.36 4.80 4.35
N GLY A 15 1.54 5.84 4.24
CA GLY A 15 1.28 6.79 5.30
C GLY A 15 0.15 6.37 6.25
N GLY A 16 -0.24 7.30 7.09
CA GLY A 16 -1.34 7.14 8.03
C GLY A 16 -1.23 8.12 9.20
N SER A 17 -2.35 8.68 9.64
CA SER A 17 -2.40 9.65 10.73
C SER A 17 -2.07 9.03 12.10
N GLY A 18 -2.40 7.76 12.31
CA GLY A 18 -2.17 7.05 13.56
C GLY A 18 -0.93 6.17 13.53
N PRO A 19 -0.09 6.17 14.57
CA PRO A 19 1.13 5.35 14.62
C PRO A 19 0.85 3.85 14.55
N THR A 20 -0.30 3.40 15.03
CA THR A 20 -0.70 1.99 15.03
C THR A 20 -1.16 1.47 13.67
N LYS A 21 -1.44 2.38 12.72
CA LYS A 21 -1.86 2.06 11.35
C LYS A 21 -0.72 2.08 10.35
N ARG A 22 0.41 2.67 10.69
CA ARG A 22 1.57 2.77 9.81
C ARG A 22 2.37 1.47 9.82
N ILE A 23 2.20 0.69 8.77
CA ILE A 23 2.92 -0.57 8.60
C ILE A 23 4.42 -0.27 8.43
N PRO A 24 5.31 -1.01 9.12
CA PRO A 24 6.76 -0.80 9.01
C PRO A 24 7.28 -0.91 7.58
N SER A 25 8.25 -0.06 7.22
CA SER A 25 8.88 -0.05 5.90
C SER A 25 9.41 -1.41 5.47
N LYS A 26 9.97 -2.19 6.40
CA LYS A 26 10.51 -3.54 6.13
C LYS A 26 9.48 -4.49 5.50
N ILE A 27 8.19 -4.36 5.85
CA ILE A 27 7.12 -5.20 5.31
C ILE A 27 6.86 -4.81 3.85
N PHE A 28 6.79 -3.52 3.54
CA PHE A 28 6.68 -3.04 2.15
C PHE A 28 7.87 -3.45 1.32
N ILE A 29 9.10 -3.28 1.83
CA ILE A 29 10.33 -3.65 1.12
C ILE A 29 10.34 -5.15 0.80
N LYS A 30 9.95 -6.00 1.73
CA LYS A 30 9.87 -7.44 1.51
C LYS A 30 8.80 -7.82 0.46
N PHE A 31 7.67 -7.15 0.47
CA PHE A 31 6.65 -7.30 -0.57
C PHE A 31 7.18 -6.87 -1.94
N MET A 32 7.85 -5.70 -2.01
CA MET A 32 8.44 -5.18 -3.25
C MET A 32 9.48 -6.16 -3.83
N GLU A 33 10.32 -6.74 -2.98
CA GLU A 33 11.29 -7.77 -3.38
C GLU A 33 10.63 -8.92 -4.11
N LYS A 34 9.58 -9.49 -3.53
CA LYS A 34 8.84 -10.62 -4.13
C LYS A 34 8.26 -10.29 -5.50
N ILE A 35 7.73 -9.10 -5.67
CA ILE A 35 7.16 -8.66 -6.95
C ILE A 35 8.27 -8.40 -7.97
N ALA A 36 9.33 -7.73 -7.58
CA ALA A 36 10.44 -7.39 -8.48
C ALA A 36 11.18 -8.64 -9.03
N GLU A 37 11.15 -9.75 -8.29
CA GLU A 37 11.71 -11.03 -8.73
C GLU A 37 10.93 -11.67 -9.90
N ILE A 38 9.63 -11.39 -10.01
CA ILE A 38 8.77 -12.09 -10.97
C ILE A 38 8.24 -11.19 -12.10
N LYS A 39 8.21 -9.88 -11.89
CA LYS A 39 7.66 -8.92 -12.87
C LYS A 39 8.45 -7.62 -12.89
N LYS A 40 8.60 -7.07 -14.08
CA LYS A 40 9.03 -5.68 -14.23
C LYS A 40 7.95 -4.76 -13.66
N CYS A 41 8.29 -3.98 -12.66
CA CYS A 41 7.31 -3.24 -11.88
C CYS A 41 7.80 -1.82 -11.54
N LYS A 42 6.84 -0.98 -11.14
CA LYS A 42 7.07 0.36 -10.64
C LYS A 42 6.15 0.61 -9.45
N PHE A 43 6.67 1.29 -8.44
CA PHE A 43 5.95 1.61 -7.22
C PHE A 43 5.76 3.12 -7.07
N PHE A 44 4.51 3.55 -6.93
CA PHE A 44 4.16 4.93 -6.63
C PHE A 44 3.86 5.02 -5.15
N LEU A 45 4.62 5.84 -4.42
CA LEU A 45 4.56 5.91 -2.96
C LEU A 45 3.71 7.10 -2.51
N ALA A 46 2.54 6.83 -1.94
CA ALA A 46 1.62 7.83 -1.43
C ALA A 46 1.71 7.93 0.09
N THR A 47 1.97 9.13 0.60
CA THR A 47 2.10 9.40 2.03
C THR A 47 1.87 10.87 2.33
N GLY A 48 1.67 11.19 3.60
CA GLY A 48 1.60 12.56 4.11
C GLY A 48 2.97 13.17 4.35
N LYS A 49 2.96 14.37 4.94
CA LYS A 49 4.15 15.20 5.16
C LYS A 49 4.67 15.16 6.60
N ASN A 50 4.01 14.48 7.53
CA ASN A 50 4.53 14.42 8.89
C ASN A 50 5.84 13.64 8.95
N GLU A 51 6.59 13.88 10.01
CA GLU A 51 7.96 13.38 10.15
C GLU A 51 8.03 11.84 10.15
N ASP A 52 7.09 11.18 10.82
CA ASP A 52 7.06 9.72 10.91
C ASP A 52 6.73 9.06 9.56
N GLU A 53 5.81 9.65 8.80
CA GLU A 53 5.49 9.18 7.45
C GLU A 53 6.68 9.38 6.51
N GLN A 54 7.34 10.54 6.58
CA GLN A 54 8.52 10.85 5.78
C GLN A 54 9.71 9.92 6.12
N LYS A 55 9.82 9.46 7.36
CA LYS A 55 10.82 8.47 7.75
C LYS A 55 10.60 7.15 7.01
N ILE A 56 9.38 6.65 6.97
CA ILE A 56 9.03 5.42 6.24
C ILE A 56 9.33 5.58 4.74
N LEU A 57 8.94 6.71 4.16
CA LEU A 57 9.24 7.03 2.76
C LEU A 57 10.74 6.96 2.47
N LYS A 58 11.56 7.61 3.29
CA LYS A 58 13.03 7.61 3.14
C LYS A 58 13.62 6.21 3.26
N GLU A 59 13.15 5.40 4.20
CA GLU A 59 13.60 4.02 4.38
C GLU A 59 13.34 3.18 3.13
N ILE A 60 12.18 3.33 2.49
CA ILE A 60 11.85 2.62 1.25
C ILE A 60 12.70 3.13 0.07
N ILE A 61 12.82 4.44 -0.09
CA ILE A 61 13.61 5.06 -1.17
C ILE A 61 15.10 4.68 -1.07
N ASN A 62 15.62 4.58 0.15
CA ASN A 62 17.03 4.21 0.39
C ASN A 62 17.27 2.70 0.35
N SER A 63 16.24 1.88 0.20
CA SER A 63 16.38 0.44 0.01
C SER A 63 16.93 0.11 -1.38
N LYS A 64 17.35 -1.15 -1.57
CA LYS A 64 17.81 -1.65 -2.88
C LYS A 64 16.75 -1.56 -4.00
N PHE A 65 15.47 -1.33 -3.65
CA PHE A 65 14.37 -1.18 -4.60
C PHE A 65 13.94 0.28 -4.81
N GLY A 66 14.62 1.23 -4.21
CA GLY A 66 14.32 2.65 -4.34
C GLY A 66 14.30 3.15 -5.79
N TYR A 67 15.11 2.55 -6.67
CA TYR A 67 15.14 2.88 -8.10
C TYR A 67 13.83 2.55 -8.84
N LEU A 68 12.99 1.68 -8.28
CA LEU A 68 11.66 1.34 -8.81
C LEU A 68 10.57 2.29 -8.30
N CYS A 69 10.90 3.18 -7.38
CA CYS A 69 9.94 3.99 -6.64
C CYS A 69 9.83 5.41 -7.21
N THR A 70 8.61 5.92 -7.21
CA THR A 70 8.30 7.32 -7.50
C THR A 70 7.43 7.88 -6.37
N PRO A 71 7.96 8.79 -5.53
CA PRO A 71 7.18 9.44 -4.49
C PRO A 71 6.10 10.35 -5.08
N LEU A 72 4.92 10.35 -4.45
CA LEU A 72 3.79 11.23 -4.80
C LEU A 72 3.54 12.31 -3.74
N ASP A 73 4.34 12.37 -2.70
CA ASP A 73 4.13 13.22 -1.53
C ASP A 73 4.23 14.74 -1.82
N ASN A 74 4.82 15.12 -2.95
CA ASN A 74 4.87 16.51 -3.42
C ASN A 74 3.70 16.89 -4.33
N LEU A 75 2.82 15.96 -4.67
CA LEU A 75 1.62 16.24 -5.43
C LEU A 75 0.44 16.58 -4.52
N SER A 76 -0.46 17.41 -5.00
CA SER A 76 -1.79 17.52 -4.43
C SER A 76 -2.54 16.19 -4.61
N ILE A 77 -3.55 15.94 -3.80
CA ILE A 77 -4.42 14.77 -3.99
C ILE A 77 -5.00 14.78 -5.41
N LYS A 78 -5.49 15.94 -5.87
CA LYS A 78 -6.04 16.12 -7.22
C LYS A 78 -5.06 15.65 -8.31
N ASP A 79 -3.79 16.03 -8.19
CA ASP A 79 -2.77 15.69 -9.18
C ASP A 79 -2.32 14.23 -9.09
N ALA A 80 -2.47 13.59 -7.93
CA ALA A 80 -2.18 12.18 -7.74
C ALA A 80 -3.27 11.25 -8.30
N LEU A 81 -4.54 11.67 -8.35
CA LEU A 81 -5.66 10.83 -8.77
C LEU A 81 -5.46 10.15 -10.13
N PRO A 82 -5.02 10.86 -11.20
CA PRO A 82 -4.79 10.22 -12.50
C PRO A 82 -3.71 9.13 -12.46
N ILE A 83 -2.68 9.33 -11.64
CA ILE A 83 -1.60 8.35 -11.47
C ILE A 83 -2.14 7.11 -10.76
N ILE A 84 -2.91 7.31 -9.68
CA ILE A 84 -3.55 6.23 -8.93
C ILE A 84 -4.44 5.40 -9.85
N GLN A 85 -5.27 6.06 -10.66
CA GLN A 85 -6.20 5.39 -11.56
C GLN A 85 -5.49 4.54 -12.64
N MET A 86 -4.26 4.86 -12.99
CA MET A 86 -3.45 4.09 -13.94
C MET A 86 -2.69 2.92 -13.31
N CYS A 87 -2.70 2.79 -11.99
CA CYS A 87 -2.09 1.64 -11.32
C CYS A 87 -2.93 0.36 -11.54
N ASN A 88 -2.23 -0.76 -11.68
CA ASN A 88 -2.86 -2.08 -11.83
C ASN A 88 -3.51 -2.56 -10.52
N ALA A 89 -2.93 -2.19 -9.40
CA ALA A 89 -3.45 -2.43 -8.06
C ALA A 89 -2.84 -1.45 -7.06
N ALA A 90 -3.41 -1.41 -5.87
CA ALA A 90 -2.89 -0.63 -4.75
C ALA A 90 -2.70 -1.53 -3.52
N VAL A 91 -1.69 -1.23 -2.72
CA VAL A 91 -1.45 -1.81 -1.39
C VAL A 91 -1.33 -0.66 -0.41
N CYS A 92 -2.31 -0.49 0.45
CA CYS A 92 -2.42 0.71 1.28
C CYS A 92 -2.67 0.35 2.75
N ASN A 93 -2.04 1.10 3.63
CA ASN A 93 -2.49 1.20 5.01
C ASN A 93 -3.95 1.70 5.04
N ASP A 94 -4.62 1.60 6.18
CA ASP A 94 -5.93 2.21 6.39
C ASP A 94 -5.79 3.75 6.41
N THR A 95 -5.90 4.35 5.23
CA THR A 95 -5.71 5.79 4.97
C THR A 95 -6.64 6.28 3.86
N SER A 96 -6.65 7.59 3.63
CA SER A 96 -7.40 8.19 2.51
C SER A 96 -7.04 7.57 1.15
N PHE A 97 -5.80 7.15 0.94
CA PHE A 97 -5.37 6.56 -0.33
C PHE A 97 -6.01 5.20 -0.60
N SER A 98 -6.30 4.39 0.42
CA SER A 98 -7.04 3.14 0.24
C SER A 98 -8.46 3.39 -0.26
N HIS A 99 -9.12 4.40 0.30
CA HIS A 99 -10.47 4.80 -0.10
C HIS A 99 -10.50 5.42 -1.51
N LEU A 100 -9.56 6.30 -1.80
CA LEU A 100 -9.43 6.93 -3.13
C LEU A 100 -9.15 5.89 -4.22
N SER A 101 -8.25 4.96 -3.98
CA SER A 101 -7.92 3.90 -4.94
C SER A 101 -9.15 3.03 -5.24
N ALA A 102 -9.86 2.58 -4.22
CA ALA A 102 -11.06 1.78 -4.39
C ALA A 102 -12.17 2.58 -5.12
N ALA A 103 -12.36 3.85 -4.78
CA ALA A 103 -13.33 4.73 -5.43
C ALA A 103 -13.02 4.96 -6.91
N LEU A 104 -11.74 4.96 -7.29
CA LEU A 104 -11.29 5.04 -8.68
C LEU A 104 -11.37 3.70 -9.45
N GLY A 105 -11.87 2.66 -8.80
CA GLY A 105 -12.03 1.34 -9.41
C GLY A 105 -10.76 0.49 -9.41
N VAL A 106 -9.71 0.90 -8.69
CA VAL A 106 -8.46 0.16 -8.55
C VAL A 106 -8.61 -0.90 -7.46
N ASN A 107 -8.27 -2.15 -7.76
CA ASN A 107 -8.22 -3.19 -6.75
C ASN A 107 -7.19 -2.82 -5.68
N THR A 108 -7.63 -2.74 -4.45
CA THR A 108 -6.86 -2.21 -3.33
C THR A 108 -6.74 -3.24 -2.22
N ILE A 109 -5.52 -3.69 -1.95
CA ILE A 109 -5.22 -4.49 -0.77
C ILE A 109 -5.11 -3.53 0.41
N THR A 110 -5.97 -3.69 1.40
CA THR A 110 -6.04 -2.84 2.59
C THR A 110 -5.35 -3.53 3.77
N LEU A 111 -4.34 -2.89 4.33
CA LEU A 111 -3.57 -3.43 5.45
C LEU A 111 -4.22 -3.00 6.77
N MET A 112 -5.07 -3.86 7.31
CA MET A 112 -5.93 -3.56 8.45
C MET A 112 -5.27 -4.03 9.76
N ALA A 113 -4.45 -3.16 10.34
CA ALA A 113 -3.64 -3.52 11.51
C ALA A 113 -4.28 -3.20 12.87
N ASP A 114 -5.11 -2.16 12.93
CA ASP A 114 -5.63 -1.63 14.19
C ASP A 114 -6.94 -0.83 14.03
N THR A 115 -7.72 -1.15 13.05
CA THR A 115 -9.05 -0.55 12.79
C THR A 115 -10.05 -1.61 12.41
N PRO A 116 -11.35 -1.44 12.76
CA PRO A 116 -12.39 -2.38 12.38
C PRO A 116 -12.38 -2.71 10.89
N LEU A 117 -12.49 -3.98 10.58
CA LEU A 117 -12.35 -4.54 9.23
C LEU A 117 -13.24 -3.88 8.20
N ILE A 118 -14.42 -3.40 8.61
CA ILE A 118 -15.36 -2.71 7.72
C ILE A 118 -14.76 -1.53 6.97
N TYR A 119 -13.81 -0.82 7.57
CA TYR A 119 -13.15 0.32 6.92
C TYR A 119 -12.25 -0.07 5.75
N GLY A 120 -11.88 -1.34 5.64
CA GLY A 120 -11.07 -1.85 4.54
C GLY A 120 -11.75 -2.93 3.71
N SER A 121 -13.07 -3.13 3.84
CA SER A 121 -13.81 -4.21 3.19
C SER A 121 -15.21 -3.85 2.69
N TYR A 122 -15.59 -2.58 2.72
CA TYR A 122 -16.95 -2.15 2.32
C TYR A 122 -17.16 -2.05 0.80
N SER A 123 -16.13 -2.18 0.01
CA SER A 123 -16.18 -2.13 -1.45
C SER A 123 -15.67 -3.43 -2.06
N SER A 124 -16.24 -3.85 -3.19
CA SER A 124 -15.74 -5.00 -3.97
C SER A 124 -14.31 -4.81 -4.48
N LYS A 125 -13.79 -3.59 -4.46
CA LYS A 125 -12.41 -3.25 -4.82
C LYS A 125 -11.44 -3.33 -3.64
N MET A 126 -11.94 -3.57 -2.43
CA MET A 126 -11.11 -3.69 -1.23
C MET A 126 -10.87 -5.15 -0.85
N HIS A 127 -9.62 -5.48 -0.59
CA HIS A 127 -9.16 -6.84 -0.26
C HIS A 127 -8.33 -6.76 1.04
N PRO A 128 -8.97 -6.93 2.21
CA PRO A 128 -8.25 -6.73 3.48
C PRO A 128 -7.26 -7.84 3.78
N ILE A 129 -6.11 -7.44 4.31
CA ILE A 129 -5.12 -8.30 4.95
C ILE A 129 -5.10 -7.92 6.42
N ILE A 130 -5.22 -8.90 7.29
CA ILE A 130 -5.19 -8.73 8.75
C ILE A 130 -3.92 -9.31 9.35
N PRO A 131 -3.54 -8.92 10.57
CA PRO A 131 -2.34 -9.43 11.23
C PRO A 131 -2.40 -10.96 11.39
N ASP A 132 -1.24 -11.61 11.26
CA ASP A 132 -1.12 -13.04 11.52
C ASP A 132 -1.59 -13.39 12.95
N GLY A 133 -2.36 -14.47 13.06
CA GLY A 133 -2.95 -14.94 14.30
C GLY A 133 -4.28 -14.30 14.68
N GLU A 134 -4.72 -13.27 13.96
CA GLU A 134 -6.02 -12.65 14.19
C GLU A 134 -7.10 -13.22 13.27
N THR A 135 -8.34 -13.23 13.76
CA THR A 135 -9.54 -13.57 12.98
C THR A 135 -10.41 -12.34 12.70
N ASP A 136 -10.18 -11.26 13.42
CA ASP A 136 -10.84 -9.97 13.29
C ASP A 136 -9.89 -8.86 13.71
N VAL A 137 -10.23 -7.61 13.43
CA VAL A 137 -9.43 -6.43 13.79
C VAL A 137 -10.32 -5.40 14.47
N THR A 138 -9.80 -4.81 15.54
CA THR A 138 -10.43 -3.73 16.31
C THR A 138 -9.45 -2.57 16.49
N HIS A 139 -9.89 -1.49 17.13
CA HIS A 139 -9.02 -0.36 17.49
C HIS A 139 -7.92 -0.71 18.52
N ASN A 140 -7.91 -1.92 19.06
CA ASN A 140 -6.96 -2.38 20.06
C ASN A 140 -6.12 -3.58 19.60
N THR A 141 -6.19 -3.96 18.35
CA THR A 141 -5.46 -5.10 17.78
C THR A 141 -3.95 -4.85 17.75
N MET A 142 -3.54 -3.63 17.43
CA MET A 142 -2.13 -3.20 17.40
C MET A 142 -1.23 -4.18 16.62
N GLY A 143 -1.68 -4.62 15.46
CA GLY A 143 -1.08 -5.73 14.71
C GLY A 143 -0.15 -5.32 13.57
N LYS A 144 0.30 -4.06 13.49
CA LYS A 144 1.08 -3.55 12.36
C LYS A 144 2.36 -4.35 12.05
N ASP A 145 3.00 -4.89 13.08
CA ASP A 145 4.24 -5.68 12.93
C ASP A 145 3.98 -7.13 12.50
N ARG A 146 2.72 -7.56 12.53
CA ARG A 146 2.29 -8.91 12.15
C ARG A 146 1.56 -8.98 10.81
N ILE A 147 1.54 -7.88 10.06
CA ILE A 147 1.09 -7.90 8.65
C ILE A 147 2.12 -8.69 7.84
N ASN A 148 1.66 -9.74 7.18
CA ASN A 148 2.54 -10.67 6.50
C ASN A 148 2.74 -10.30 5.02
N PRO A 149 3.96 -9.97 4.59
CA PRO A 149 4.24 -9.62 3.19
C PRO A 149 3.95 -10.77 2.20
N ASP A 150 4.03 -12.02 2.64
CA ASP A 150 3.67 -13.18 1.79
C ASP A 150 2.17 -13.18 1.46
N LYS A 151 1.33 -12.87 2.44
CA LYS A 151 -0.12 -12.76 2.23
C LYS A 151 -0.49 -11.58 1.32
N ILE A 152 0.23 -10.46 1.42
CA ILE A 152 0.06 -9.33 0.50
C ILE A 152 0.40 -9.77 -0.94
N PHE A 153 1.52 -10.46 -1.10
CA PHE A 153 1.98 -10.98 -2.39
C PHE A 153 0.97 -11.96 -3.00
N GLU A 154 0.53 -12.95 -2.23
CA GLU A 154 -0.45 -13.96 -2.67
C GLU A 154 -1.77 -13.30 -3.11
N LYS A 155 -2.26 -12.33 -2.33
CA LYS A 155 -3.47 -11.57 -2.66
C LYS A 155 -3.28 -10.74 -3.94
N LEU A 156 -2.14 -10.13 -4.14
CA LEU A 156 -1.85 -9.40 -5.38
C LEU A 156 -1.87 -10.33 -6.59
N ILE A 157 -1.23 -11.49 -6.51
CA ILE A 157 -1.24 -12.47 -7.61
C ILE A 157 -2.67 -12.94 -7.93
N GLU A 158 -3.48 -13.19 -6.92
CA GLU A 158 -4.89 -13.53 -7.09
C GLU A 158 -5.67 -12.43 -7.84
N ILE A 159 -5.46 -11.16 -7.47
CA ILE A 159 -6.10 -10.00 -8.09
C ILE A 159 -5.69 -9.81 -9.56
N LEU A 160 -4.41 -10.07 -9.88
CA LEU A 160 -3.86 -9.86 -11.21
C LEU A 160 -4.20 -11.00 -12.20
N ASN A 161 -4.62 -12.13 -11.70
CA ASN A 161 -5.07 -13.27 -12.50
C ASN A 161 -6.59 -13.23 -12.67
#